data_5cd2834009e03c6f5c71921ce056b09b
#
_entry.id   5cd2834009e03c6f5c71921ce056b09b
#
_cell.length_a   1.000
_cell.length_b   1.000
_cell.length_c   1.000
_cell.angle_alpha   90.00
_cell.angle_beta   90.00
_cell.angle_gamma   90.00
#
_symmetry.space_group_name_H-M   'P 1'
#
loop_
_entity.id
_entity.type
_entity.pdbx_description
1 polymer ?
#
loop_
_entity_poly.entity_id
_entity_poly.type
_entity_poly.pdbx_seq_one_letter_code
_entity_poly.pdbx_strand_id
1 'polypeptide(L)'
;MSKLANPTKVITGPQTRWSYCNAWDPKSINGGTPKYSVSLIIPKSDTKTVALIKTAIEAAYKEGESKLKGNGKTVPALSVLKTPLRDGDVERPDDPTYADAYFINANSATAPGIVDANCNPILDRSEVYSGVYGRASINLYAFNSNGNRGIACGLNNLQKISDGEPLGGKSRAEDDFSTDDDDDFLS
;
A
#
# COMPACT_ATOMS: atom_id res chain seq x y z
N MET A 1 17.19 -4.10 22.73
CA MET A 1 16.90 -4.28 22.40
C MET A 1 16.09 -4.67 21.92
N SER A 2 15.95 -4.80 21.60
CA SER A 2 15.29 -5.06 21.05
C SER A 2 14.84 -5.26 20.43
N LYS A 3 14.65 -5.02 20.31
CA LYS A 3 14.24 -5.21 19.76
C LYS A 3 13.85 -5.48 18.98
N LEU A 4 14.10 -5.68 19.23
CA LEU A 4 13.92 -6.17 18.37
C LEU A 4 12.99 -6.61 17.62
N ALA A 5 12.91 -6.37 17.93
CA ALA A 5 11.77 -5.95 17.14
C ALA A 5 11.55 -6.89 15.97
N ASN A 6 10.41 -6.72 15.30
CA ASN A 6 10.04 -7.56 14.17
C ASN A 6 10.75 -7.05 12.91
N PRO A 7 11.73 -7.80 12.36
CA PRO A 7 12.49 -7.29 11.20
C PRO A 7 11.68 -7.23 9.90
N THR A 8 10.53 -7.89 9.86
CA THR A 8 9.67 -7.87 8.66
C THR A 8 8.59 -6.80 8.74
N LYS A 9 8.51 -6.07 9.84
CA LYS A 9 7.54 -5.00 10.02
C LYS A 9 8.17 -3.67 9.65
N VAL A 10 7.44 -2.85 8.89
CA VAL A 10 7.89 -1.53 8.47
C VAL A 10 6.82 -0.51 8.77
N ILE A 11 7.24 0.65 9.26
CA ILE A 11 6.38 1.83 9.36
C ILE A 11 6.90 2.82 8.33
N THR A 12 6.07 3.16 7.36
CA THR A 12 6.48 4.06 6.29
C THR A 12 6.57 5.50 6.78
N GLY A 13 7.23 6.35 6.01
CA GLY A 13 7.37 7.75 6.37
C GLY A 13 6.10 8.56 6.13
N PRO A 14 6.07 9.81 6.64
CA PRO A 14 4.88 10.65 6.54
C PRO A 14 4.61 11.17 5.13
N GLN A 15 5.54 11.00 4.19
CA GLN A 15 5.36 11.41 2.81
C GLN A 15 4.73 10.34 1.95
N THR A 16 4.45 9.16 2.54
CA THR A 16 3.75 8.08 1.85
C THR A 16 2.34 8.53 1.51
N ARG A 17 1.92 8.28 0.27
CA ARG A 17 0.58 8.65 -0.18
C ARG A 17 -0.26 7.40 -0.38
N TRP A 18 -1.52 7.45 0.03
CA TRP A 18 -2.41 6.30 -0.07
C TRP A 18 -3.21 6.38 -1.37
N SER A 19 -3.15 5.33 -2.17
CA SER A 19 -3.87 5.23 -3.43
C SER A 19 -4.68 3.94 -3.43
N TYR A 20 -5.76 3.90 -4.20
CA TYR A 20 -6.66 2.74 -4.22
C TYR A 20 -6.99 2.30 -2.79
N CYS A 21 -7.45 3.27 -1.99
CA CYS A 21 -7.63 3.08 -0.55
C CYS A 21 -8.97 2.41 -0.25
N ASN A 22 -8.91 1.14 0.13
CA ASN A 22 -10.08 0.34 0.54
C ASN A 22 -9.92 -0.02 2.01
N ALA A 23 -9.78 1.03 2.85
CA ALA A 23 -9.50 0.85 4.28
C ALA A 23 -10.75 0.77 5.13
N TRP A 24 -11.87 1.31 4.65
CA TRP A 24 -13.12 1.27 5.38
C TRP A 24 -13.94 0.04 5.06
N ASP A 25 -13.97 -0.34 3.79
CA ASP A 25 -14.75 -1.49 3.33
C ASP A 25 -13.85 -2.40 2.52
N PRO A 26 -13.95 -3.72 2.72
CA PRO A 26 -13.13 -4.64 1.95
C PRO A 26 -13.64 -4.72 0.51
N LYS A 27 -12.74 -5.00 -0.40
CA LYS A 27 -13.07 -5.11 -1.82
C LYS A 27 -12.60 -6.46 -2.34
N SER A 28 -13.46 -7.09 -3.13
CA SER A 28 -13.13 -8.33 -3.80
C SER A 28 -12.44 -8.03 -5.13
N ILE A 29 -11.39 -8.77 -5.42
CA ILE A 29 -10.68 -8.68 -6.69
C ILE A 29 -10.84 -10.01 -7.40
N ASN A 30 -11.34 -9.96 -8.65
CA ASN A 30 -11.53 -11.16 -9.47
C ASN A 30 -12.41 -12.22 -8.80
N GLY A 31 -13.43 -11.78 -8.07
CA GLY A 31 -14.35 -12.70 -7.39
C GLY A 31 -13.78 -13.41 -6.18
N GLY A 32 -12.58 -13.03 -5.74
CA GLY A 32 -11.98 -13.62 -4.55
C GLY A 32 -12.55 -13.08 -3.25
N THR A 33 -12.00 -13.53 -2.14
CA THR A 33 -12.40 -13.08 -0.81
C THR A 33 -12.16 -11.58 -0.68
N PRO A 34 -13.15 -10.78 -0.22
CA PRO A 34 -12.94 -9.36 -0.03
C PRO A 34 -11.83 -9.08 0.98
N LYS A 35 -11.01 -8.07 0.70
CA LYS A 35 -9.91 -7.66 1.58
C LYS A 35 -9.82 -6.16 1.65
N TYR A 36 -9.38 -5.67 2.80
CA TYR A 36 -8.98 -4.27 2.95
C TYR A 36 -7.62 -4.11 2.28
N SER A 37 -7.43 -3.01 1.58
CA SER A 37 -6.18 -2.82 0.82
C SER A 37 -5.88 -1.34 0.61
N VAL A 38 -4.60 -1.08 0.33
CA VAL A 38 -4.14 0.25 -0.05
C VAL A 38 -2.87 0.10 -0.87
N SER A 39 -2.71 0.94 -1.87
CA SER A 39 -1.45 1.07 -2.60
C SER A 39 -0.68 2.23 -1.98
N LEU A 40 0.48 1.95 -1.43
CA LEU A 40 1.31 2.94 -0.75
C LEU A 40 2.33 3.47 -1.73
N ILE A 41 2.25 4.76 -2.04
CA ILE A 41 3.17 5.43 -2.95
C ILE A 41 4.26 6.08 -2.11
N ILE A 42 5.50 5.65 -2.32
CA ILE A 42 6.63 6.07 -1.51
C ILE A 42 7.61 6.84 -2.40
N PRO A 43 7.81 8.15 -2.15
CA PRO A 43 8.75 8.91 -2.98
C PRO A 43 10.14 8.27 -2.96
N LYS A 44 10.80 8.25 -4.10
CA LYS A 44 12.16 7.73 -4.18
C LYS A 44 13.12 8.54 -3.29
N SER A 45 12.78 9.79 -3.04
CA SER A 45 13.54 10.66 -2.13
C SER A 45 13.44 10.22 -0.67
N ASP A 46 12.42 9.44 -0.31
CA ASP A 46 12.31 8.88 1.04
C ASP A 46 13.16 7.61 1.12
N THR A 47 14.47 7.80 1.06
CA THR A 47 15.42 6.68 1.01
C THR A 47 15.36 5.80 2.24
N LYS A 48 15.00 6.37 3.38
CA LYS A 48 14.90 5.61 4.64
C LYS A 48 13.79 4.57 4.55
N THR A 49 12.60 4.98 4.11
CA THR A 49 11.47 4.06 3.98
C THR A 49 11.77 3.00 2.93
N VAL A 50 12.34 3.40 1.79
CA VAL A 50 12.70 2.44 0.73
C VAL A 50 13.68 1.40 1.26
N ALA A 51 14.70 1.84 2.00
CA ALA A 51 15.69 0.92 2.57
C ALA A 51 15.07 -0.04 3.58
N LEU A 52 14.17 0.47 4.43
CA LEU A 52 13.48 -0.36 5.42
C LEU A 52 12.65 -1.44 4.74
N ILE A 53 11.95 -1.09 3.66
CA ILE A 53 11.13 -2.06 2.94
C ILE A 53 12.00 -3.12 2.28
N LYS A 54 13.08 -2.72 1.64
CA LYS A 54 14.00 -3.68 1.00
C LYS A 54 14.60 -4.62 2.02
N THR A 55 15.02 -4.10 3.17
CA THR A 55 15.56 -4.92 4.24
C THR A 55 14.52 -5.90 4.78
N ALA A 56 13.28 -5.44 4.94
CA ALA A 56 12.20 -6.29 5.42
C ALA A 56 11.84 -7.39 4.41
N ILE A 57 11.93 -7.10 3.12
CA ILE A 57 11.72 -8.11 2.07
C ILE A 57 12.78 -9.20 2.21
N GLU A 58 14.04 -8.82 2.38
CA GLU A 58 15.12 -9.79 2.57
C GLU A 58 14.91 -10.62 3.84
N ALA A 59 14.48 -9.98 4.93
CA ALA A 59 14.20 -10.69 6.17
C ALA A 59 13.05 -11.68 6.00
N ALA A 60 11.98 -11.28 5.30
CA ALA A 60 10.85 -12.15 5.02
C ALA A 60 11.27 -13.34 4.17
N TYR A 61 12.16 -13.11 3.21
CA TYR A 61 12.71 -14.16 2.38
C TYR A 61 13.45 -15.19 3.22
N LYS A 62 14.34 -14.74 4.11
CA LYS A 62 15.11 -15.63 4.96
C LYS A 62 14.23 -16.40 5.93
N GLU A 63 13.26 -15.74 6.55
CA GLU A 63 12.36 -16.38 7.49
C GLU A 63 11.45 -17.40 6.81
N GLY A 64 11.15 -17.17 5.54
CA GLY A 64 10.22 -18.00 4.79
C GLY A 64 10.87 -19.02 3.86
N GLU A 65 12.15 -19.30 4.02
CA GLU A 65 12.86 -20.20 3.10
C GLU A 65 12.20 -21.56 2.96
N SER A 66 11.77 -22.16 4.07
CA SER A 66 11.12 -23.47 4.01
C SER A 66 9.80 -23.44 3.25
N LYS A 67 9.04 -22.35 3.41
CA LYS A 67 7.78 -22.16 2.67
C LYS A 67 8.05 -21.97 1.18
N LEU A 68 9.05 -21.15 0.85
CA LEU A 68 9.41 -20.88 -0.54
C LEU A 68 9.97 -22.11 -1.23
N LYS A 69 10.72 -22.93 -0.50
CA LYS A 69 11.23 -24.19 -1.02
C LYS A 69 10.12 -25.16 -1.34
N GLY A 70 9.11 -25.22 -0.47
CA GLY A 70 7.98 -26.12 -0.64
C GLY A 70 8.45 -27.56 -0.81
N ASN A 71 8.03 -28.22 -1.88
CA ASN A 71 8.43 -29.57 -2.21
C ASN A 71 9.67 -29.62 -3.11
N GLY A 72 10.28 -28.49 -3.37
CA GLY A 72 11.47 -28.40 -4.21
C GLY A 72 12.74 -28.77 -3.46
N LYS A 73 13.83 -28.85 -4.19
CA LYS A 73 15.11 -29.23 -3.62
C LYS A 73 15.88 -28.02 -3.09
N THR A 74 15.62 -26.84 -3.63
CA THR A 74 16.33 -25.63 -3.28
C THR A 74 15.35 -24.47 -3.08
N VAL A 75 15.80 -23.47 -2.32
CA VAL A 75 15.03 -22.23 -2.16
C VAL A 75 15.24 -21.39 -3.42
N PRO A 76 14.16 -20.93 -4.09
CA PRO A 76 14.32 -20.05 -5.25
C PRO A 76 15.06 -18.78 -4.86
N ALA A 77 15.86 -18.24 -5.77
CA ALA A 77 16.55 -16.97 -5.54
C ALA A 77 15.52 -15.84 -5.42
N LEU A 78 15.78 -14.87 -4.56
CA LEU A 78 14.87 -13.74 -4.35
C LEU A 78 14.62 -12.99 -5.67
N SER A 79 15.61 -12.91 -6.54
CA SER A 79 15.50 -12.19 -7.81
C SER A 79 14.46 -12.78 -8.77
N VAL A 80 14.11 -14.07 -8.61
CA VAL A 80 13.12 -14.72 -9.49
C VAL A 80 11.74 -14.76 -8.85
N LEU A 81 11.61 -14.32 -7.60
CA LEU A 81 10.34 -14.33 -6.89
C LEU A 81 9.58 -13.04 -7.12
N LYS A 82 8.27 -13.11 -6.95
CA LYS A 82 7.44 -11.90 -6.95
C LYS A 82 7.70 -11.12 -5.67
N THR A 83 8.01 -9.84 -5.81
CA THR A 83 8.20 -8.96 -4.66
C THR A 83 7.19 -7.83 -4.71
N PRO A 84 6.78 -7.30 -3.55
CA PRO A 84 5.69 -6.34 -3.53
C PRO A 84 6.10 -4.91 -3.83
N LEU A 85 7.40 -4.59 -3.75
CA LEU A 85 7.88 -3.23 -4.01
C LEU A 85 8.09 -3.04 -5.50
N ARG A 86 7.39 -2.07 -6.07
CA ARG A 86 7.41 -1.83 -7.51
C ARG A 86 7.84 -0.42 -7.83
N ASP A 87 8.48 -0.26 -8.98
CA ASP A 87 8.95 1.06 -9.45
C ASP A 87 7.85 1.72 -10.27
N GLY A 88 7.34 2.86 -9.78
CA GLY A 88 6.25 3.56 -10.45
C GLY A 88 6.64 4.07 -11.84
N ASP A 89 7.89 4.48 -12.03
CA ASP A 89 8.34 4.96 -13.34
C ASP A 89 8.37 3.84 -14.38
N VAL A 90 8.57 2.61 -13.94
CA VAL A 90 8.63 1.44 -14.83
C VAL A 90 7.26 0.84 -15.07
N GLU A 91 6.48 0.67 -14.02
CA GLU A 91 5.21 -0.06 -14.10
C GLU A 91 4.01 0.83 -14.38
N ARG A 92 4.12 2.12 -14.08
CA ARG A 92 3.05 3.09 -14.32
C ARG A 92 3.60 4.38 -14.93
N PRO A 93 4.28 4.25 -16.09
CA PRO A 93 5.01 5.40 -16.65
C PRO A 93 4.09 6.54 -17.09
N ASP A 94 2.81 6.25 -17.36
CA ASP A 94 1.87 7.27 -17.83
C ASP A 94 1.06 7.89 -16.70
N ASP A 95 1.31 7.47 -15.45
CA ASP A 95 0.56 7.98 -14.30
C ASP A 95 1.46 8.92 -13.48
N PRO A 96 1.22 10.24 -13.54
CA PRO A 96 2.07 11.18 -12.82
C PRO A 96 2.04 11.01 -11.30
N THR A 97 0.97 10.38 -10.77
CA THR A 97 0.87 10.11 -9.34
C THR A 97 1.97 9.16 -8.88
N TYR A 98 2.44 8.30 -9.76
CA TYR A 98 3.46 7.30 -9.45
C TYR A 98 4.85 7.71 -9.94
N ALA A 99 4.98 8.90 -10.51
CA ALA A 99 6.26 9.38 -11.02
C ALA A 99 7.25 9.57 -9.87
N ASP A 100 8.49 9.19 -10.12
CA ASP A 100 9.59 9.34 -9.17
C ASP A 100 9.29 8.70 -7.82
N ALA A 101 8.57 7.59 -7.85
CA ALA A 101 8.15 6.88 -6.64
C ALA A 101 8.18 5.37 -6.83
N TYR A 102 8.35 4.67 -5.72
CA TYR A 102 8.01 3.26 -5.64
C TYR A 102 6.59 3.13 -5.12
N PHE A 103 5.99 1.97 -5.31
CA PHE A 103 4.72 1.69 -4.64
C PHE A 103 4.69 0.26 -4.16
N ILE A 104 3.90 0.02 -3.12
CA ILE A 104 3.74 -1.30 -2.54
C ILE A 104 2.27 -1.47 -2.18
N ASN A 105 1.69 -2.59 -2.62
CA ASN A 105 0.28 -2.88 -2.33
C ASN A 105 0.20 -3.73 -1.07
N ALA A 106 -0.57 -3.26 -0.10
CA ALA A 106 -0.76 -3.95 1.17
C ALA A 106 -2.22 -4.31 1.34
N ASN A 107 -2.49 -5.47 1.93
CA ASN A 107 -3.86 -5.90 2.15
C ASN A 107 -4.01 -6.67 3.44
N SER A 108 -5.27 -6.83 3.88
CA SER A 108 -5.60 -7.55 5.10
C SER A 108 -7.03 -8.08 5.03
N ALA A 109 -7.25 -9.25 5.63
CA ALA A 109 -8.59 -9.80 5.79
C ALA A 109 -9.37 -9.07 6.89
N THR A 110 -8.66 -8.40 7.81
CA THR A 110 -9.28 -7.65 8.90
C THR A 110 -9.10 -6.15 8.71
N ALA A 111 -10.03 -5.38 9.26
CA ALA A 111 -9.99 -3.93 9.11
C ALA A 111 -8.74 -3.34 9.78
N PRO A 112 -8.00 -2.48 9.09
CA PRO A 112 -6.86 -1.80 9.72
C PRO A 112 -7.35 -0.79 10.74
N GLY A 113 -6.56 -0.58 11.80
CA GLY A 113 -6.80 0.55 12.68
C GLY A 113 -6.38 1.83 11.95
N ILE A 114 -7.17 2.89 12.09
CA ILE A 114 -6.89 4.15 11.41
C ILE A 114 -6.91 5.26 12.43
N VAL A 115 -5.78 5.95 12.56
CA VAL A 115 -5.63 7.03 13.54
C VAL A 115 -5.16 8.30 12.85
N ASP A 116 -5.34 9.43 13.53
CA ASP A 116 -4.82 10.71 13.05
C ASP A 116 -3.37 10.92 13.52
N ALA A 117 -2.82 12.10 13.24
CA ALA A 117 -1.43 12.40 13.59
C ALA A 117 -1.18 12.37 15.09
N ASN A 118 -2.21 12.52 15.90
CA ASN A 118 -2.13 12.48 17.36
C ASN A 118 -2.47 11.08 17.91
N CYS A 119 -2.59 10.10 17.03
CA CYS A 119 -2.91 8.71 17.38
C CYS A 119 -4.31 8.53 17.96
N ASN A 120 -5.23 9.42 17.62
CA ASN A 120 -6.65 9.29 17.98
C ASN A 120 -7.38 8.58 16.84
N PRO A 121 -8.30 7.64 17.16
CA PRO A 121 -9.04 6.95 16.11
C PRO A 121 -9.80 7.92 15.21
N ILE A 122 -9.75 7.68 13.91
CA ILE A 122 -10.52 8.43 12.94
C ILE A 122 -11.85 7.70 12.74
N LEU A 123 -12.95 8.36 13.02
CA LEU A 123 -14.27 7.78 12.90
C LEU A 123 -15.02 8.25 11.66
N ASP A 124 -14.65 9.41 11.14
CA ASP A 124 -15.27 10.00 9.95
C ASP A 124 -14.62 9.41 8.70
N ARG A 125 -15.39 8.62 7.96
CA ARG A 125 -14.88 7.96 6.76
C ARG A 125 -14.37 8.92 5.70
N SER A 126 -14.93 10.12 5.63
CA SER A 126 -14.52 11.12 4.66
C SER A 126 -13.09 11.64 4.88
N GLU A 127 -12.54 11.43 6.08
CA GLU A 127 -11.19 11.83 6.40
C GLU A 127 -10.13 10.95 5.74
N VAL A 128 -10.51 9.75 5.30
CA VAL A 128 -9.56 8.78 4.73
C VAL A 128 -10.03 8.40 3.33
N TYR A 129 -9.25 8.78 2.35
CA TYR A 129 -9.58 8.60 0.93
C TYR A 129 -8.29 8.45 0.13
N SER A 130 -8.41 8.05 -1.12
CA SER A 130 -7.24 7.96 -2.00
C SER A 130 -6.69 9.36 -2.28
N GLY A 131 -5.44 9.59 -1.93
CA GLY A 131 -4.78 10.89 -2.05
C GLY A 131 -4.23 11.41 -0.74
N VAL A 132 -4.67 10.86 0.38
CA VAL A 132 -4.19 11.23 1.72
C VAL A 132 -2.72 10.89 1.88
N TYR A 133 -1.98 11.72 2.60
CA TYR A 133 -0.61 11.42 3.02
C TYR A 133 -0.62 10.88 4.44
N GLY A 134 0.10 9.78 4.64
CA GLY A 134 0.15 9.19 5.97
C GLY A 134 1.08 8.00 6.03
N ARG A 135 1.33 7.56 7.25
CA ARG A 135 2.15 6.38 7.50
C ARG A 135 1.32 5.13 7.44
N ALA A 136 1.97 4.03 7.10
CA ALA A 136 1.34 2.72 7.15
C ALA A 136 2.24 1.78 7.91
N SER A 137 1.63 0.96 8.76
CA SER A 137 2.31 -0.15 9.41
C SER A 137 2.03 -1.38 8.58
N ILE A 138 3.08 -1.96 8.02
CA ILE A 138 2.96 -3.10 7.11
C ILE A 138 3.87 -4.23 7.56
N ASN A 139 3.59 -5.42 7.08
CA ASN A 139 4.35 -6.61 7.42
C ASN A 139 4.65 -7.40 6.14
N LEU A 140 5.92 -7.73 5.94
CA LEU A 140 6.35 -8.49 4.77
C LEU A 140 6.41 -9.97 5.14
N TYR A 141 5.94 -10.83 4.24
CA TYR A 141 5.94 -12.27 4.51
C TYR A 141 6.06 -13.06 3.21
N ALA A 142 6.68 -14.24 3.33
CA ALA A 142 6.80 -15.15 2.19
C ALA A 142 5.49 -15.92 2.00
N PHE A 143 5.14 -16.20 0.76
CA PHE A 143 3.98 -17.03 0.45
C PHE A 143 4.32 -18.05 -0.62
N ASN A 144 3.58 -19.14 -0.59
CA ASN A 144 3.64 -20.17 -1.62
C ASN A 144 2.23 -20.75 -1.75
N SER A 145 1.56 -20.39 -2.83
CA SER A 145 0.19 -20.82 -3.10
C SER A 145 0.18 -21.56 -4.42
N ASN A 146 0.16 -22.88 -4.34
CA ASN A 146 0.13 -23.77 -5.53
C ASN A 146 1.27 -23.45 -6.51
N GLY A 147 2.47 -23.24 -5.97
CA GLY A 147 3.65 -22.93 -6.79
C GLY A 147 3.82 -21.45 -7.11
N ASN A 148 2.83 -20.64 -6.81
CA ASN A 148 2.95 -19.19 -6.95
C ASN A 148 3.64 -18.67 -5.70
N ARG A 149 4.90 -18.27 -5.82
CA ARG A 149 5.77 -17.94 -4.69
C ARG A 149 6.26 -16.51 -4.75
N GLY A 150 6.42 -15.93 -3.58
CA GLY A 150 6.97 -14.58 -3.52
C GLY A 150 6.89 -14.01 -2.12
N ILE A 151 7.10 -12.71 -2.05
CA ILE A 151 6.97 -11.93 -0.82
C ILE A 151 5.75 -11.04 -0.98
N ALA A 152 4.91 -11.01 0.03
CA ALA A 152 3.70 -10.20 0.03
C ALA A 152 3.74 -9.20 1.17
N CYS A 153 2.81 -8.26 1.15
CA CYS A 153 2.75 -7.19 2.13
C CYS A 153 1.37 -7.17 2.78
N GLY A 154 1.37 -7.35 4.10
CA GLY A 154 0.16 -7.27 4.90
C GLY A 154 -0.02 -5.87 5.44
N LEU A 155 -1.28 -5.43 5.54
CA LEU A 155 -1.64 -4.14 6.09
C LEU A 155 -2.03 -4.31 7.56
N ASN A 156 -1.37 -3.57 8.44
CA ASN A 156 -1.70 -3.60 9.87
C ASN A 156 -2.54 -2.38 10.25
N ASN A 157 -1.96 -1.20 10.15
CA ASN A 157 -2.60 0.04 10.61
C ASN A 157 -2.21 1.21 9.74
N LEU A 158 -3.01 2.28 9.80
CA LEU A 158 -2.78 3.49 9.03
C LEU A 158 -2.82 4.71 9.94
N GLN A 159 -1.93 5.67 9.70
CA GLN A 159 -1.92 6.94 10.42
C GLN A 159 -1.96 8.09 9.42
N LYS A 160 -3.08 8.81 9.39
CA LYS A 160 -3.22 9.97 8.51
C LYS A 160 -2.38 11.12 9.04
N ILE A 161 -1.56 11.73 8.19
CA ILE A 161 -0.74 12.88 8.55
C ILE A 161 -1.31 14.16 7.97
N SER A 162 -1.73 14.14 6.70
CA SER A 162 -2.28 15.33 6.07
C SER A 162 -3.19 14.96 4.91
N ASP A 163 -4.03 15.92 4.51
CA ASP A 163 -4.86 15.77 3.32
C ASP A 163 -4.01 15.92 2.06
N GLY A 164 -4.50 15.35 0.97
CA GLY A 164 -3.90 15.49 -0.33
C GLY A 164 -4.98 15.62 -1.39
N GLU A 165 -4.57 15.88 -2.62
CA GLU A 165 -5.46 15.92 -3.77
C GLU A 165 -6.12 14.56 -3.92
N PRO A 166 -7.45 14.47 -3.97
CA PRO A 166 -8.08 13.17 -4.17
C PRO A 166 -7.61 12.51 -5.47
N LEU A 167 -7.30 11.23 -5.36
CA LEU A 167 -6.93 10.41 -6.52
C LEU A 167 -8.10 9.51 -6.85
N GLY A 168 -8.21 9.11 -8.06
CA GLY A 168 -9.13 8.07 -8.39
C GLY A 168 -10.27 8.51 -9.22
N GLY A 169 -11.16 7.56 -9.45
CA GLY A 169 -12.11 7.64 -10.50
C GLY A 169 -13.44 8.32 -10.18
N LYS A 170 -13.63 8.75 -8.95
CA LYS A 170 -14.89 9.40 -8.60
C LYS A 170 -14.71 10.89 -8.54
N SER A 171 -15.46 11.61 -9.38
CA SER A 171 -15.42 13.06 -9.38
C SER A 171 -16.12 13.61 -8.15
N ARG A 172 -15.73 14.83 -7.75
CA ARG A 172 -16.38 15.50 -6.64
C ARG A 172 -17.58 16.26 -7.15
N ALA A 173 -18.57 16.44 -6.28
CA ALA A 173 -19.78 17.16 -6.66
C ALA A 173 -19.48 18.59 -7.13
N GLU A 174 -18.51 19.25 -6.51
CA GLU A 174 -18.11 20.60 -6.89
C GLU A 174 -17.60 20.66 -8.32
N ASP A 175 -16.93 19.60 -8.76
CA ASP A 175 -16.38 19.53 -10.11
C ASP A 175 -17.46 19.22 -11.14
N ASP A 176 -18.43 18.38 -10.76
CA ASP A 176 -19.51 17.99 -11.65
C ASP A 176 -20.56 19.09 -11.83
N PHE A 177 -20.82 19.85 -10.78
CA PHE A 177 -21.93 20.80 -10.73
C PHE A 177 -21.44 22.22 -10.51
N SER A 178 -20.47 22.65 -11.32
CA SER A 178 -20.01 24.03 -11.28
C SER A 178 -21.00 24.94 -12.00
N THR A 179 -20.94 26.24 -11.72
CA THR A 179 -21.81 27.22 -12.39
C THR A 179 -21.55 27.27 -13.90
N ASP A 180 -20.32 26.99 -14.31
CA ASP A 180 -19.97 26.97 -15.73
C ASP A 180 -20.67 25.82 -16.44
N ASP A 181 -20.75 24.65 -15.80
CA ASP A 181 -21.46 23.51 -16.34
C ASP A 181 -22.95 23.82 -16.49
N ASP A 182 -23.52 24.53 -15.52
CA ASP A 182 -24.91 24.95 -15.58
C ASP A 182 -25.17 25.85 -16.79
N ASP A 183 -24.26 26.78 -17.06
CA ASP A 183 -24.37 27.66 -18.23
C ASP A 183 -24.33 26.87 -19.53
N ASP A 184 -23.40 25.93 -19.63
CA ASP A 184 -23.31 25.06 -20.80
C ASP A 184 -24.58 24.25 -21.00
N PHE A 185 -25.12 23.74 -19.91
CA PHE A 185 -26.33 22.95 -19.95
C PHE A 185 -27.53 23.76 -20.43
N LEU A 186 -27.61 25.01 -20.05
CA LEU A 186 -28.71 25.89 -20.40
C LEU A 186 -28.60 26.47 -21.81
N SER A 187 -27.43 26.50 -22.36
CA SER A 187 -27.23 27.01 -23.70
C SER A 187 -27.42 25.89 -24.73
#